data_228ebdff73eaa74835f62e5e9eb1a01c
#
_entry.id   228ebdff73eaa74835f62e5e9eb1a01c
#
_cell.length_a   1.000
_cell.length_b   1.000
_cell.length_c   1.000
_cell.angle_alpha   90.00
_cell.angle_beta   90.00
_cell.angle_gamma   90.00
#
_symmetry.space_group_name_H-M   'P 1'
#
loop_
_entity.id
_entity.type
_entity.pdbx_description
1 polymer ?
#
loop_
_entity_poly.entity_id
_entity_poly.type
_entity_poly.pdbx_seq_one_letter_code
_entity_poly.pdbx_strand_id
1 'polypeptide(L)'
;MRIPERRIELFTAADAEDRFGGPATGDEKAVLVGVLEAQRATLRLKCAGLGPESATRSVPPSSLSLLGLVRHLADVERRWFRSVLAGEDVELRFSSPEVPEGDFDGAGPEPGVVAESWAAWNSEVAFARAFVADAPHLDVAGDDGWRGTVSLRWVLVHMIEEYARHNGHADLLRERIDGAVGV
;
A
#
# COMPACT_ATOMS: atom_id res chain seq x y z
N MET A 1 -15.19 -25.98 22.38
CA MET A 1 -14.28 -26.12 21.24
C MET A 1 -13.10 -25.21 21.51
N ARG A 2 -11.90 -25.75 21.81
CA ARG A 2 -10.71 -24.92 22.03
C ARG A 2 -10.32 -24.32 20.69
N ILE A 3 -10.24 -22.98 20.62
CA ILE A 3 -9.63 -22.26 19.51
C ILE A 3 -8.16 -22.71 19.45
N PRO A 4 -7.65 -23.17 18.32
CA PRO A 4 -6.24 -23.58 18.24
C PRO A 4 -5.33 -22.42 18.61
N GLU A 5 -4.26 -22.68 19.36
CA GLU A 5 -3.22 -21.75 19.83
C GLU A 5 -2.39 -21.07 18.71
N ARG A 6 -2.96 -20.93 17.48
CA ARG A 6 -2.26 -20.45 16.28
C ARG A 6 -2.54 -18.99 15.90
N ARG A 7 -3.27 -18.22 16.73
CA ARG A 7 -3.52 -16.82 16.43
C ARG A 7 -2.60 -15.94 17.24
N ILE A 8 -1.52 -15.48 16.61
CA ILE A 8 -0.72 -14.38 17.13
C ILE A 8 -1.39 -13.10 16.65
N GLU A 9 -1.90 -12.31 17.58
CA GLU A 9 -2.49 -11.02 17.29
C GLU A 9 -1.39 -10.04 16.87
N LEU A 10 -1.49 -9.47 15.66
CA LEU A 10 -0.50 -8.53 15.12
C LEU A 10 -0.63 -7.12 15.69
N PHE A 11 -1.78 -6.80 16.27
CA PHE A 11 -2.12 -5.44 16.66
C PHE A 11 -2.08 -5.25 18.16
N THR A 12 -1.30 -4.27 18.60
CA THR A 12 -1.32 -3.76 19.97
C THR A 12 -2.27 -2.55 20.08
N ALA A 13 -2.57 -2.11 21.31
CA ALA A 13 -3.35 -0.90 21.53
C ALA A 13 -2.69 0.37 20.93
N ALA A 14 -1.36 0.41 20.84
CA ALA A 14 -0.62 1.51 20.22
C ALA A 14 -0.84 1.54 18.68
N ASP A 15 -0.94 0.38 18.05
CA ASP A 15 -1.20 0.28 16.60
C ASP A 15 -2.63 0.71 16.24
N ALA A 16 -3.57 0.66 17.18
CA ALA A 16 -4.95 1.07 16.96
C ALA A 16 -5.09 2.57 16.66
N GLU A 17 -4.25 3.41 17.25
CA GLU A 17 -4.27 4.86 17.06
C GLU A 17 -3.90 5.23 15.62
N ASP A 18 -2.88 4.60 15.04
CA ASP A 18 -2.47 4.82 13.64
C ASP A 18 -3.49 4.28 12.63
N ARG A 19 -4.22 3.22 12.98
CA ARG A 19 -5.20 2.59 12.09
C ARG A 19 -6.59 3.20 12.15
N PHE A 20 -6.99 3.74 13.29
CA PHE A 20 -8.37 4.18 13.53
C PHE A 20 -8.45 5.63 14.03
N GLY A 21 -7.34 6.35 14.08
CA GLY A 21 -7.28 7.74 14.56
C GLY A 21 -7.85 8.78 13.61
N GLY A 22 -8.21 8.40 12.38
CA GLY A 22 -8.84 9.28 11.41
C GLY A 22 -10.29 9.62 11.77
N PRO A 23 -10.83 10.78 11.28
CA PRO A 23 -12.20 11.20 11.53
C PRO A 23 -13.19 10.26 10.85
N ALA A 24 -14.24 9.82 11.58
CA ALA A 24 -15.34 9.04 11.04
C ALA A 24 -16.48 9.90 10.48
N THR A 25 -16.47 11.19 10.75
CA THR A 25 -17.50 12.18 10.32
C THR A 25 -16.84 13.52 10.04
N GLY A 26 -17.55 14.40 9.32
CA GLY A 26 -17.09 15.78 9.06
C GLY A 26 -16.67 16.01 7.62
N ASP A 27 -15.54 16.64 7.41
CA ASP A 27 -15.03 16.99 6.08
C ASP A 27 -14.69 15.75 5.25
N GLU A 28 -15.21 15.69 4.01
CA GLU A 28 -15.03 14.52 3.11
C GLU A 28 -13.55 14.22 2.85
N LYS A 29 -12.73 15.27 2.58
CA LYS A 29 -11.29 15.10 2.32
C LYS A 29 -10.60 14.49 3.55
N ALA A 30 -10.93 15.01 4.74
CA ALA A 30 -10.35 14.50 5.99
C ALA A 30 -10.74 13.04 6.26
N VAL A 31 -11.98 12.64 5.98
CA VAL A 31 -12.44 11.25 6.13
C VAL A 31 -11.71 10.34 5.14
N LEU A 32 -11.66 10.70 3.85
CA LEU A 32 -10.97 9.86 2.83
C LEU A 32 -9.48 9.71 3.12
N VAL A 33 -8.81 10.81 3.49
CA VAL A 33 -7.40 10.78 3.89
C VAL A 33 -7.19 9.90 5.11
N GLY A 34 -8.03 10.05 6.14
CA GLY A 34 -7.93 9.24 7.36
C GLY A 34 -8.06 7.75 7.09
N VAL A 35 -9.00 7.35 6.23
CA VAL A 35 -9.16 5.94 5.82
C VAL A 35 -7.96 5.44 5.02
N LEU A 36 -7.44 6.24 4.07
CA LEU A 36 -6.26 5.84 3.30
C LEU A 36 -5.02 5.69 4.20
N GLU A 37 -4.81 6.60 5.16
CA GLU A 37 -3.70 6.50 6.10
C GLU A 37 -3.81 5.25 6.99
N ALA A 38 -5.01 4.89 7.43
CA ALA A 38 -5.25 3.65 8.16
C ALA A 38 -4.88 2.40 7.33
N GLN A 39 -5.19 2.40 6.03
CA GLN A 39 -4.80 1.32 5.12
C GLN A 39 -3.28 1.25 4.93
N ARG A 40 -2.60 2.39 4.78
CA ARG A 40 -1.13 2.47 4.70
C ARG A 40 -0.46 1.97 5.98
N ALA A 41 -0.99 2.35 7.15
CA ALA A 41 -0.52 1.86 8.44
C ALA A 41 -0.71 0.34 8.56
N THR A 42 -1.84 -0.19 8.09
CA THR A 42 -2.10 -1.64 8.05
C THR A 42 -1.05 -2.38 7.22
N LEU A 43 -0.69 -1.89 6.01
CA LEU A 43 0.38 -2.52 5.22
C LEU A 43 1.70 -2.59 5.99
N ARG A 44 2.10 -1.50 6.66
CA ARG A 44 3.32 -1.48 7.49
C ARG A 44 3.29 -2.55 8.56
N LEU A 45 2.17 -2.66 9.30
CA LEU A 45 1.99 -3.67 10.34
C LEU A 45 2.07 -5.09 9.80
N LYS A 46 1.44 -5.35 8.64
CA LYS A 46 1.48 -6.66 7.99
C LYS A 46 2.89 -7.06 7.56
N CYS A 47 3.77 -6.11 7.31
CA CYS A 47 5.17 -6.36 6.95
C CYS A 47 6.13 -6.29 8.15
N ALA A 48 5.68 -5.84 9.33
CA ALA A 48 6.53 -5.64 10.48
C ALA A 48 7.03 -6.97 11.09
N GLY A 49 8.24 -6.93 11.67
CA GLY A 49 8.82 -8.04 12.43
C GLY A 49 9.28 -9.24 11.59
N LEU A 50 9.20 -9.18 10.27
CA LEU A 50 9.69 -10.23 9.37
C LEU A 50 11.11 -9.96 8.89
N GLY A 51 11.93 -11.00 8.88
CA GLY A 51 13.21 -10.95 8.18
C GLY A 51 13.03 -10.96 6.65
N PRO A 52 14.09 -10.57 5.89
CA PRO A 52 14.04 -10.48 4.43
C PRO A 52 13.50 -11.74 3.73
N GLU A 53 13.97 -12.91 4.11
CA GLU A 53 13.54 -14.20 3.56
C GLU A 53 12.03 -14.46 3.74
N SER A 54 11.48 -14.06 4.88
CA SER A 54 10.05 -14.21 5.15
C SER A 54 9.21 -13.18 4.40
N ALA A 55 9.71 -11.94 4.28
CA ALA A 55 9.03 -10.87 3.56
C ALA A 55 8.92 -11.12 2.05
N THR A 56 9.88 -11.89 1.49
CA THR A 56 9.92 -12.24 0.06
C THR A 56 9.31 -13.61 -0.26
N ARG A 57 8.91 -14.37 0.78
CA ARG A 57 8.32 -15.69 0.58
C ARG A 57 6.91 -15.60 0.00
N SER A 58 6.70 -16.29 -1.12
CA SER A 58 5.36 -16.51 -1.69
C SER A 58 4.70 -17.77 -1.11
N VAL A 59 3.41 -17.91 -1.32
CA VAL A 59 2.62 -19.11 -0.95
C VAL A 59 2.04 -19.74 -2.21
N PRO A 60 2.66 -20.80 -2.73
CA PRO A 60 2.22 -21.45 -3.97
C PRO A 60 0.73 -21.82 -3.98
N PRO A 61 0.03 -21.68 -5.14
CA PRO A 61 0.57 -21.32 -6.45
C PRO A 61 0.71 -19.80 -6.69
N SER A 62 0.46 -18.95 -5.70
CA SER A 62 0.60 -17.50 -5.82
C SER A 62 2.07 -17.08 -5.87
N SER A 63 2.40 -16.10 -6.72
CA SER A 63 3.69 -15.42 -6.75
C SER A 63 3.77 -14.23 -5.79
N LEU A 64 2.66 -13.84 -5.16
CA LEU A 64 2.61 -12.68 -4.27
C LEU A 64 3.49 -12.89 -3.03
N SER A 65 4.25 -11.86 -2.68
CA SER A 65 5.02 -11.75 -1.44
C SER A 65 4.74 -10.40 -0.76
N LEU A 66 4.99 -10.30 0.54
CA LEU A 66 4.77 -9.04 1.27
C LEU A 66 5.64 -7.90 0.72
N LEU A 67 6.91 -8.18 0.39
CA LEU A 67 7.79 -7.17 -0.21
C LEU A 67 7.34 -6.79 -1.63
N GLY A 68 6.85 -7.75 -2.41
CA GLY A 68 6.22 -7.48 -3.71
C GLY A 68 5.02 -6.55 -3.59
N LEU A 69 4.17 -6.74 -2.58
CA LEU A 69 3.04 -5.82 -2.32
C LEU A 69 3.51 -4.39 -1.97
N VAL A 70 4.60 -4.24 -1.22
CA VAL A 70 5.19 -2.91 -0.92
C VAL A 70 5.67 -2.23 -2.20
N ARG A 71 6.36 -2.97 -3.09
CA ARG A 71 6.84 -2.47 -4.38
C ARG A 71 5.69 -2.10 -5.31
N HIS A 72 4.71 -2.99 -5.43
CA HIS A 72 3.49 -2.74 -6.20
C HIS A 72 2.77 -1.47 -5.74
N LEU A 73 2.51 -1.34 -4.45
CA LEU A 73 1.82 -0.16 -3.91
C LEU A 73 2.66 1.13 -4.02
N ALA A 74 4.00 1.04 -4.08
CA ALA A 74 4.84 2.19 -4.42
C ALA A 74 4.61 2.64 -5.87
N ASP A 75 4.53 1.71 -6.82
CA ASP A 75 4.24 2.01 -8.22
C ASP A 75 2.81 2.54 -8.41
N VAL A 76 1.83 2.01 -7.68
CA VAL A 76 0.44 2.50 -7.68
C VAL A 76 0.34 3.93 -7.15
N GLU A 77 0.99 4.25 -6.01
CA GLU A 77 1.08 5.62 -5.48
C GLU A 77 1.70 6.58 -6.50
N ARG A 78 2.84 6.18 -7.08
CA ARG A 78 3.57 6.97 -8.08
C ARG A 78 2.73 7.27 -9.30
N ARG A 79 2.07 6.24 -9.86
CA ARG A 79 1.19 6.37 -11.00
C ARG A 79 0.08 7.38 -10.75
N TRP A 80 -0.68 7.21 -9.65
CA TRP A 80 -1.87 8.01 -9.43
C TRP A 80 -1.56 9.45 -9.02
N PHE A 81 -0.60 9.66 -8.12
CA PHE A 81 -0.34 11.00 -7.62
C PHE A 81 0.65 11.78 -8.48
N ARG A 82 1.73 11.15 -9.00
CA ARG A 82 2.67 11.86 -9.85
C ARG A 82 2.22 11.91 -11.30
N SER A 83 2.02 10.75 -11.92
CA SER A 83 1.75 10.75 -13.36
C SER A 83 0.36 11.28 -13.67
N VAL A 84 -0.68 10.78 -13.01
CA VAL A 84 -2.06 11.14 -13.33
C VAL A 84 -2.45 12.50 -12.78
N LEU A 85 -2.33 12.71 -11.46
CA LEU A 85 -2.84 13.94 -10.84
C LEU A 85 -1.88 15.13 -10.98
N ALA A 86 -0.57 14.93 -10.80
CA ALA A 86 0.41 16.00 -10.93
C ALA A 86 0.87 16.21 -12.39
N GLY A 87 0.57 15.28 -13.31
CA GLY A 87 0.96 15.38 -14.72
C GLY A 87 2.47 15.24 -14.94
N GLU A 88 3.20 14.62 -14.01
CA GLU A 88 4.63 14.39 -14.14
C GLU A 88 4.88 13.26 -15.16
N ASP A 89 5.83 13.47 -16.06
CA ASP A 89 6.32 12.42 -16.97
C ASP A 89 7.37 11.58 -16.24
N VAL A 90 6.91 10.56 -15.55
CA VAL A 90 7.75 9.68 -14.72
C VAL A 90 7.44 8.21 -14.97
N GLU A 91 8.47 7.40 -15.12
CA GLU A 91 8.34 5.94 -15.20
C GLU A 91 8.01 5.35 -13.82
N LEU A 92 7.40 4.17 -13.80
CA LEU A 92 7.24 3.39 -12.58
C LEU A 92 8.61 2.98 -12.02
N ARG A 93 8.67 2.66 -10.74
CA ARG A 93 9.93 2.33 -10.06
C ARG A 93 10.40 0.91 -10.34
N PHE A 94 9.46 0.00 -10.43
CA PHE A 94 9.74 -1.44 -10.42
C PHE A 94 9.20 -2.15 -11.64
N SER A 95 8.06 -1.70 -12.17
CA SER A 95 7.44 -2.25 -13.37
C SER A 95 7.75 -1.39 -14.59
N SER A 96 7.83 -2.03 -15.76
CA SER A 96 7.95 -1.35 -17.05
C SER A 96 7.21 -2.14 -18.15
N PRO A 97 7.04 -1.59 -19.35
CA PRO A 97 6.48 -2.37 -20.47
C PRO A 97 7.25 -3.64 -20.80
N GLU A 98 8.57 -3.66 -20.57
CA GLU A 98 9.46 -4.82 -20.79
C GLU A 98 9.40 -5.83 -19.65
N VAL A 99 9.10 -5.36 -18.42
CA VAL A 99 9.02 -6.18 -17.21
C VAL A 99 7.74 -5.79 -16.44
N PRO A 100 6.56 -6.17 -16.92
CA PRO A 100 5.28 -5.73 -16.35
C PRO A 100 5.07 -6.13 -14.89
N GLU A 101 5.60 -7.29 -14.48
CA GLU A 101 5.51 -7.83 -13.11
C GLU A 101 6.79 -7.57 -12.29
N GLY A 102 7.61 -6.59 -12.70
CA GLY A 102 8.90 -6.29 -12.06
C GLY A 102 8.79 -5.86 -10.59
N ASP A 103 7.63 -5.36 -10.19
CA ASP A 103 7.30 -5.08 -8.80
C ASP A 103 7.26 -6.36 -7.93
N PHE A 104 6.70 -7.45 -8.43
CA PHE A 104 6.66 -8.75 -7.74
C PHE A 104 7.91 -9.59 -8.01
N ASP A 105 8.30 -9.77 -9.26
CA ASP A 105 9.40 -10.63 -9.66
C ASP A 105 10.75 -10.12 -9.15
N GLY A 106 10.91 -8.82 -9.00
CA GLY A 106 12.11 -8.19 -8.45
C GLY A 106 12.17 -8.12 -6.92
N ALA A 107 11.21 -8.71 -6.21
CA ALA A 107 11.16 -8.68 -4.74
C ALA A 107 12.10 -9.75 -4.15
N GLY A 108 13.41 -9.46 -4.06
CA GLY A 108 14.43 -10.35 -3.48
C GLY A 108 14.74 -10.08 -2.01
N PRO A 109 15.39 -11.06 -1.32
CA PRO A 109 15.72 -10.92 0.11
C PRO A 109 16.98 -10.09 0.38
N GLU A 110 17.66 -9.64 -0.66
CA GLU A 110 18.88 -8.83 -0.52
C GLU A 110 18.59 -7.54 0.25
N PRO A 111 19.42 -7.18 1.26
CA PRO A 111 19.19 -6.02 2.09
C PRO A 111 19.02 -4.71 1.30
N GLY A 112 19.72 -4.58 0.16
CA GLY A 112 19.59 -3.44 -0.76
C GLY A 112 18.21 -3.36 -1.39
N VAL A 113 17.66 -4.48 -1.86
CA VAL A 113 16.32 -4.57 -2.46
C VAL A 113 15.24 -4.24 -1.45
N VAL A 114 15.34 -4.79 -0.23
CA VAL A 114 14.40 -4.51 0.85
C VAL A 114 14.39 -3.02 1.21
N ALA A 115 15.59 -2.44 1.39
CA ALA A 115 15.75 -1.02 1.75
C ALA A 115 15.21 -0.10 0.65
N GLU A 116 15.52 -0.39 -0.62
CA GLU A 116 15.02 0.36 -1.78
C GLU A 116 13.50 0.31 -1.88
N SER A 117 12.90 -0.86 -1.71
CA SER A 117 11.45 -1.05 -1.76
C SER A 117 10.72 -0.17 -0.74
N TRP A 118 11.19 -0.16 0.51
CA TRP A 118 10.63 0.68 1.56
C TRP A 118 10.91 2.18 1.33
N ALA A 119 12.10 2.52 0.85
CA ALA A 119 12.44 3.92 0.53
C ALA A 119 11.55 4.46 -0.59
N ALA A 120 11.33 3.68 -1.65
CA ALA A 120 10.44 4.02 -2.74
C ALA A 120 9.01 4.24 -2.24
N TRP A 121 8.43 3.26 -1.54
CA TRP A 121 7.07 3.39 -0.99
C TRP A 121 6.92 4.60 -0.07
N ASN A 122 7.87 4.84 0.84
CA ASN A 122 7.85 5.99 1.74
C ASN A 122 7.92 7.32 0.96
N SER A 123 8.74 7.39 -0.09
CA SER A 123 8.87 8.58 -0.94
C SER A 123 7.58 8.89 -1.68
N GLU A 124 6.93 7.89 -2.25
CA GLU A 124 5.70 8.10 -3.01
C GLU A 124 4.51 8.43 -2.09
N VAL A 125 4.41 7.79 -0.92
CA VAL A 125 3.42 8.18 0.11
C VAL A 125 3.64 9.61 0.61
N ALA A 126 4.89 10.03 0.81
CA ALA A 126 5.19 11.41 1.20
C ALA A 126 4.77 12.41 0.13
N PHE A 127 5.03 12.09 -1.16
CA PHE A 127 4.57 12.91 -2.27
C PHE A 127 3.04 13.01 -2.31
N ALA A 128 2.34 11.89 -2.23
CA ALA A 128 0.89 11.84 -2.24
C ALA A 128 0.28 12.68 -1.11
N ARG A 129 0.83 12.59 0.11
CA ARG A 129 0.41 13.41 1.26
C ARG A 129 0.58 14.90 0.99
N ALA A 130 1.72 15.32 0.44
CA ALA A 130 1.97 16.72 0.10
C ALA A 130 0.99 17.19 -0.97
N PHE A 131 0.84 16.43 -2.06
CA PHE A 131 -0.12 16.74 -3.12
C PHE A 131 -1.56 16.91 -2.59
N VAL A 132 -2.02 15.98 -1.78
CA VAL A 132 -3.36 16.04 -1.18
C VAL A 132 -3.50 17.21 -0.24
N ALA A 133 -2.48 17.53 0.57
CA ALA A 133 -2.52 18.68 1.47
C ALA A 133 -2.68 19.99 0.71
N ASP A 134 -1.92 20.15 -0.39
CA ASP A 134 -1.91 21.39 -1.21
C ASP A 134 -3.12 21.50 -2.15
N ALA A 135 -3.82 20.40 -2.43
CA ALA A 135 -5.00 20.41 -3.30
C ALA A 135 -6.14 21.25 -2.69
N PRO A 136 -6.66 22.28 -3.40
CA PRO A 136 -7.67 23.19 -2.87
C PRO A 136 -9.02 22.53 -2.65
N HIS A 137 -9.34 21.48 -3.40
CA HIS A 137 -10.60 20.73 -3.33
C HIS A 137 -10.43 19.35 -3.96
N LEU A 138 -11.39 18.45 -3.70
CA LEU A 138 -11.35 17.08 -4.21
C LEU A 138 -11.64 16.93 -5.71
N ASP A 139 -12.06 17.99 -6.38
CA ASP A 139 -12.34 18.01 -7.83
C ASP A 139 -11.11 18.39 -8.67
N VAL A 140 -9.92 18.60 -8.04
CA VAL A 140 -8.65 18.61 -8.78
C VAL A 140 -8.57 17.34 -9.59
N ALA A 141 -8.20 17.44 -10.87
CA ALA A 141 -8.28 16.32 -11.80
C ALA A 141 -7.02 16.15 -12.63
N GLY A 142 -6.79 14.94 -13.09
CA GLY A 142 -5.73 14.56 -14.02
C GLY A 142 -6.27 13.62 -15.09
N ASP A 143 -5.41 13.26 -16.06
CA ASP A 143 -5.77 12.37 -17.17
C ASP A 143 -5.09 11.01 -16.97
N ASP A 144 -5.89 9.95 -16.89
CA ASP A 144 -5.39 8.56 -16.81
C ASP A 144 -4.97 7.99 -18.17
N GLY A 145 -5.27 8.67 -19.26
CA GLY A 145 -5.00 8.20 -20.62
C GLY A 145 -5.92 7.07 -21.09
N TRP A 146 -6.34 6.18 -20.19
CA TRP A 146 -7.28 5.09 -20.50
C TRP A 146 -8.71 5.38 -20.06
N ARG A 147 -8.90 5.87 -18.82
CA ARG A 147 -10.22 6.26 -18.29
C ARG A 147 -10.61 7.67 -18.70
N GLY A 148 -9.66 8.48 -19.17
CA GLY A 148 -9.82 9.92 -19.34
C GLY A 148 -9.66 10.66 -18.01
N THR A 149 -10.40 11.74 -17.84
CA THR A 149 -10.28 12.60 -16.66
C THR A 149 -10.78 11.90 -15.38
N VAL A 150 -9.92 11.88 -14.37
CA VAL A 150 -10.24 11.38 -13.01
C VAL A 150 -9.99 12.47 -11.98
N SER A 151 -10.84 12.56 -10.96
CA SER A 151 -10.69 13.54 -9.87
C SER A 151 -9.83 13.00 -8.72
N LEU A 152 -9.29 13.89 -7.89
CA LEU A 152 -8.62 13.52 -6.64
C LEU A 152 -9.53 12.68 -5.74
N ARG A 153 -10.84 13.01 -5.66
CA ARG A 153 -11.83 12.20 -4.93
C ARG A 153 -11.83 10.76 -5.42
N TRP A 154 -11.92 10.57 -6.73
CA TRP A 154 -11.92 9.23 -7.32
C TRP A 154 -10.60 8.49 -7.03
N VAL A 155 -9.47 9.17 -7.16
CA VAL A 155 -8.14 8.57 -6.87
C VAL A 155 -8.04 8.16 -5.40
N LEU A 156 -8.48 8.99 -4.45
CA LEU A 156 -8.46 8.61 -3.03
C LEU A 156 -9.32 7.37 -2.74
N VAL A 157 -10.51 7.27 -3.34
CA VAL A 157 -11.37 6.07 -3.22
C VAL A 157 -10.68 4.86 -3.84
N HIS A 158 -10.11 5.01 -5.03
CA HIS A 158 -9.39 3.93 -5.71
C HIS A 158 -8.16 3.47 -4.91
N MET A 159 -7.40 4.38 -4.33
CA MET A 159 -6.27 4.03 -3.47
C MET A 159 -6.71 3.27 -2.22
N ILE A 160 -7.82 3.65 -1.60
CA ILE A 160 -8.40 2.89 -0.47
C ILE A 160 -8.75 1.47 -0.91
N GLU A 161 -9.36 1.31 -2.09
CA GLU A 161 -9.71 0.01 -2.67
C GLU A 161 -8.45 -0.85 -2.91
N GLU A 162 -7.41 -0.28 -3.53
CA GLU A 162 -6.14 -0.96 -3.81
C GLU A 162 -5.47 -1.45 -2.51
N TYR A 163 -5.31 -0.55 -1.54
CA TYR A 163 -4.73 -0.94 -0.25
C TYR A 163 -5.58 -1.97 0.48
N ALA A 164 -6.91 -1.84 0.51
CA ALA A 164 -7.78 -2.81 1.18
C ALA A 164 -7.67 -4.20 0.57
N ARG A 165 -7.63 -4.29 -0.78
CA ARG A 165 -7.41 -5.55 -1.52
C ARG A 165 -6.07 -6.17 -1.14
N HIS A 166 -4.99 -5.38 -1.19
CA HIS A 166 -3.65 -5.88 -0.95
C HIS A 166 -3.36 -6.14 0.53
N ASN A 167 -3.99 -5.45 1.45
CA ASN A 167 -3.96 -5.79 2.87
C ASN A 167 -4.63 -7.15 3.15
N GLY A 168 -5.72 -7.47 2.44
CA GLY A 168 -6.32 -8.81 2.49
C GLY A 168 -5.38 -9.91 1.95
N HIS A 169 -4.61 -9.64 0.89
CA HIS A 169 -3.55 -10.56 0.44
C HIS A 169 -2.44 -10.70 1.50
N ALA A 170 -2.04 -9.59 2.11
CA ALA A 170 -1.03 -9.58 3.17
C ALA A 170 -1.49 -10.37 4.41
N ASP A 171 -2.79 -10.35 4.75
CA ASP A 171 -3.36 -11.18 5.82
C ASP A 171 -3.11 -12.66 5.58
N LEU A 172 -3.46 -13.14 4.40
CA LEU A 172 -3.27 -14.54 4.02
C LEU A 172 -1.80 -14.93 3.97
N LEU A 173 -0.93 -14.06 3.45
CA LEU A 173 0.50 -14.28 3.43
C LEU A 173 1.07 -14.40 4.85
N ARG A 174 0.73 -13.48 5.77
CA ARG A 174 1.18 -13.51 7.16
C ARG A 174 0.72 -14.78 7.87
N GLU A 175 -0.55 -15.13 7.76
CA GLU A 175 -1.07 -16.35 8.39
C GLU A 175 -0.31 -17.60 7.91
N ARG A 176 0.07 -17.65 6.63
CA ARG A 176 0.79 -18.79 6.04
C ARG A 176 2.29 -18.77 6.32
N ILE A 177 2.88 -17.60 6.54
CA ILE A 177 4.32 -17.42 6.77
C ILE A 177 4.68 -17.71 8.22
N ASP A 178 3.98 -17.10 9.17
CA ASP A 178 4.31 -17.14 10.60
C ASP A 178 3.10 -17.36 11.53
N GLY A 179 1.91 -17.54 10.97
CA GLY A 179 0.69 -17.78 11.74
C GLY A 179 0.09 -16.49 12.33
N ALA A 180 0.66 -15.33 12.05
CA ALA A 180 0.16 -14.06 12.54
C ALA A 180 -1.15 -13.69 11.82
N VAL A 181 -2.16 -13.34 12.58
CA VAL A 181 -3.45 -12.84 12.09
C VAL A 181 -3.70 -11.46 12.66
N GLY A 182 -4.37 -10.64 11.87
CA GLY A 182 -4.80 -9.32 12.31
C GLY A 182 -6.16 -9.01 11.71
N VAL A 183 -6.95 -8.22 12.37
CA VAL A 183 -8.27 -7.74 11.95
C VAL A 183 -8.20 -6.29 11.50
#